data_2e08512350e0eae40d5a0dc12630ace3
#
_entry.id   2e08512350e0eae40d5a0dc12630ace3
#
_cell.length_a   1.000
_cell.length_b   1.000
_cell.length_c   1.000
_cell.angle_alpha   90.00
_cell.angle_beta   90.00
_cell.angle_gamma   90.00
#
_symmetry.space_group_name_H-M   'P 1'
#
loop_
_entity.id
_entity.type
_entity.pdbx_description
1 polymer ?
#
loop_
_entity_poly.entity_id
_entity_poly.type
_entity_poly.pdbx_seq_one_letter_code
_entity_poly.pdbx_strand_id
1 'polypeptide(L)' 'MVNGDRQHRAMALALINSPSHWRDRAEEARRIAEDMADAEAKRMMLDIADGYDRLAQHAENRLLTGKF' A
#
# COMPACT_ATOMS: atom_id res chain seq x y z
N MET A 1 -7.49 27.34 5.98
CA MET A 1 -6.14 27.07 5.47
C MET A 1 -5.40 26.05 6.30
N VAL A 2 -5.27 26.28 7.60
CA VAL A 2 -4.62 25.34 8.49
C VAL A 2 -5.39 24.00 8.60
N ASN A 3 -6.70 24.07 8.47
CA ASN A 3 -7.57 22.88 8.59
C ASN A 3 -7.34 21.85 7.48
N GLY A 4 -6.95 22.29 6.29
CA GLY A 4 -6.69 21.40 5.18
C GLY A 4 -5.55 20.42 5.45
N ASP A 5 -4.47 20.91 6.07
CA ASP A 5 -3.32 20.08 6.39
C ASP A 5 -3.65 19.01 7.41
N ARG A 6 -4.46 19.35 8.41
CA ARG A 6 -4.88 18.40 9.44
C ARG A 6 -5.73 17.28 8.84
N GLN A 7 -6.63 17.62 7.93
CA GLN A 7 -7.48 16.65 7.27
C GLN A 7 -6.66 15.71 6.41
N HIS A 8 -5.66 16.24 5.70
CA HIS A 8 -4.77 15.41 4.88
C HIS A 8 -3.94 14.45 5.72
N ARG A 9 -3.45 14.91 6.87
CA ARG A 9 -2.68 14.04 7.78
C ARG A 9 -3.54 12.92 8.34
N ALA A 10 -4.75 13.25 8.78
CA ALA A 10 -5.66 12.25 9.34
C ALA A 10 -6.01 11.20 8.30
N MET A 11 -6.29 11.62 7.06
CA MET A 11 -6.59 10.71 5.97
C MET A 11 -5.39 9.84 5.64
N ALA A 12 -4.19 10.42 5.57
CA ALA A 12 -2.96 9.68 5.28
C ALA A 12 -2.69 8.62 6.34
N LEU A 13 -2.86 8.95 7.62
CA LEU A 13 -2.68 7.99 8.71
C LEU A 13 -3.71 6.88 8.66
N ALA A 14 -4.95 7.21 8.33
CA ALA A 14 -6.01 6.20 8.17
C ALA A 14 -5.67 5.22 7.03
N LEU A 15 -5.18 5.74 5.89
CA LEU A 15 -4.80 4.90 4.76
C LEU A 15 -3.60 4.02 5.08
N ILE A 16 -2.59 4.55 5.78
CA ILE A 16 -1.41 3.78 6.17
C ILE A 16 -1.79 2.58 7.03
N ASN A 17 -2.82 2.74 7.86
CA ASN A 17 -3.30 1.67 8.75
C ASN A 17 -4.44 0.84 8.14
N SER A 18 -4.72 1.02 6.85
CA SER A 18 -5.77 0.28 6.15
C SER A 18 -5.16 -0.88 5.35
N PRO A 19 -5.42 -2.14 5.73
CA PRO A 19 -4.94 -3.28 4.95
C PRO A 19 -5.44 -3.25 3.51
N SER A 20 -6.69 -2.85 3.29
CA SER A 20 -7.26 -2.80 1.95
C SER A 20 -6.55 -1.81 1.05
N HIS A 21 -6.10 -0.67 1.60
CA HIS A 21 -5.34 0.30 0.83
C HIS A 21 -4.06 -0.33 0.24
N TRP A 22 -3.32 -1.05 1.07
CA TRP A 22 -2.09 -1.68 0.64
C TRP A 22 -2.31 -2.84 -0.31
N ARG A 23 -3.41 -3.60 -0.11
CA ARG A 23 -3.76 -4.68 -1.04
C ARG A 23 -4.16 -4.15 -2.40
N ASP A 24 -4.87 -3.02 -2.45
CA ASP A 24 -5.21 -2.37 -3.71
C ASP A 24 -3.96 -1.90 -4.45
N ARG A 25 -2.98 -1.38 -3.71
CA ARG A 25 -1.69 -0.98 -4.28
C ARG A 25 -0.93 -2.17 -4.82
N ALA A 26 -0.97 -3.30 -4.14
CA ALA A 26 -0.33 -4.53 -4.60
C ALA A 26 -0.96 -5.02 -5.91
N GLU A 27 -2.30 -5.01 -6.00
CA GLU A 27 -3.01 -5.41 -7.20
C GLU A 27 -2.69 -4.48 -8.38
N GLU A 28 -2.65 -3.18 -8.12
CA GLU A 28 -2.31 -2.19 -9.14
C GLU A 28 -0.90 -2.45 -9.68
N ALA A 29 0.06 -2.69 -8.79
CA ALA A 29 1.43 -2.99 -9.19
C ALA A 29 1.51 -4.26 -10.04
N ARG A 30 0.73 -5.28 -9.71
CA ARG A 30 0.68 -6.52 -10.48
C ARG A 30 0.08 -6.31 -11.87
N ARG A 31 -0.94 -5.48 -11.97
CA ARG A 31 -1.53 -5.14 -13.27
C ARG A 31 -0.54 -4.38 -14.14
N ILE A 32 0.20 -3.46 -13.56
CA ILE A 32 1.26 -2.74 -14.28
C ILE A 32 2.33 -3.73 -14.77
N ALA A 33 2.70 -4.68 -13.91
CA ALA A 33 3.71 -5.69 -14.26
C ALA A 33 3.28 -6.55 -15.44
N GLU A 34 1.98 -6.88 -15.55
CA GLU A 34 1.46 -7.67 -16.65
C GLU A 34 1.68 -7.01 -17.99
N ASP A 35 1.66 -5.68 -18.05
CA ASP A 35 1.83 -4.92 -19.29
C ASP A 35 3.29 -4.62 -19.61
N MET A 36 4.21 -4.98 -18.74
CA MET A 36 5.62 -4.73 -18.97
C MET A 36 6.25 -5.78 -19.85
N ALA A 37 6.95 -5.33 -20.90
CA ALA A 37 7.66 -6.22 -21.81
C ALA A 37 9.02 -6.62 -21.27
N ASP A 38 9.69 -5.73 -20.53
CA ASP A 38 11.02 -6.01 -19.98
C ASP A 38 10.91 -6.91 -18.75
N ALA A 39 11.56 -8.07 -18.81
CA ALA A 39 11.48 -9.07 -17.75
C ALA A 39 12.02 -8.56 -16.41
N GLU A 40 13.11 -7.80 -16.45
CA GLU A 40 13.72 -7.27 -15.24
C GLU A 40 12.83 -6.22 -14.58
N ALA A 41 12.29 -5.28 -15.39
CA ALA A 41 11.38 -4.28 -14.88
C ALA A 41 10.11 -4.91 -14.32
N LYS A 42 9.58 -5.94 -15.00
CA LYS A 42 8.43 -6.69 -14.53
C LYS A 42 8.69 -7.31 -13.18
N ARG A 43 9.84 -7.94 -13.01
CA ARG A 43 10.24 -8.56 -11.75
C ARG A 43 10.33 -7.54 -10.63
N MET A 44 10.93 -6.37 -10.90
CA MET A 44 11.02 -5.30 -9.92
C MET A 44 9.63 -4.82 -9.48
N MET A 45 8.71 -4.71 -10.43
CA MET A 45 7.34 -4.29 -10.11
C MET A 45 6.61 -5.35 -9.26
N LEU A 46 6.84 -6.63 -9.53
CA LEU A 46 6.28 -7.71 -8.72
C LEU A 46 6.86 -7.71 -7.30
N ASP A 47 8.13 -7.37 -7.15
CA ASP A 47 8.75 -7.22 -5.83
C ASP A 47 8.12 -6.04 -5.06
N ILE A 48 7.81 -4.96 -5.76
CA ILE A 48 7.10 -3.82 -5.16
C ILE A 48 5.71 -4.26 -4.68
N ALA A 49 5.00 -5.04 -5.50
CA ALA A 49 3.69 -5.58 -5.12
C ALA A 49 3.77 -6.42 -3.85
N ASP A 50 4.79 -7.27 -3.74
CA ASP A 50 5.00 -8.08 -2.54
C ASP A 50 5.27 -7.20 -1.31
N GLY A 51 5.99 -6.09 -1.51
CA GLY A 51 6.21 -5.11 -0.45
C GLY A 51 4.92 -4.50 0.05
N TYR A 52 4.00 -4.17 -0.86
CA TYR A 52 2.69 -3.66 -0.48
C TYR A 52 1.87 -4.71 0.28
N ASP A 53 1.95 -5.98 -0.11
CA ASP A 53 1.27 -7.05 0.63
C ASP A 53 1.80 -7.17 2.06
N ARG A 54 3.11 -6.98 2.25
CA ARG A 54 3.70 -6.97 3.60
C ARG A 54 3.21 -5.80 4.43
N LEU A 55 3.06 -4.62 3.80
CA LEU A 55 2.48 -3.47 4.48
C LEU A 55 1.02 -3.73 4.87
N ALA A 56 0.27 -4.41 4.00
CA ALA A 56 -1.10 -4.81 4.32
C ALA A 56 -1.13 -5.73 5.54
N GLN A 57 -0.19 -6.68 5.60
CA GLN A 57 -0.10 -7.61 6.72
C GLN A 57 0.23 -6.88 8.02
N HIS A 58 1.15 -5.92 7.97
CA HIS A 58 1.48 -5.11 9.15
C HIS A 58 0.30 -4.28 9.62
N ALA A 59 -0.43 -3.65 8.68
CA ALA A 59 -1.61 -2.88 9.01
C ALA A 59 -2.69 -3.75 9.65
N GLU A 60 -2.89 -4.96 9.12
CA GLU A 60 -3.83 -5.92 9.69
C GLU A 60 -3.44 -6.31 11.11
N ASN A 61 -2.16 -6.59 11.33
CA ASN A 61 -1.67 -6.94 12.66
C ASN A 61 -1.87 -5.81 13.66
N ARG A 62 -1.66 -4.55 13.24
CA ARG A 62 -1.90 -3.40 14.10
C ARG A 62 -3.38 -3.29 14.49
N LEU A 63 -4.27 -3.52 13.55
CA LEU A 63 -5.71 -3.49 13.81
C LEU A 63 -6.10 -4.58 14.80
N LEU A 64 -5.55 -5.80 14.64
CA LEU A 64 -5.86 -6.93 15.50
C LEU A 64 -5.31 -6.74 16.91
N THR A 65 -4.14 -6.15 17.04
CA THR A 65 -3.50 -5.94 18.36
C THR A 65 -3.87 -4.63 19.02
N GLY A 66 -4.50 -3.71 18.29
CA GLY A 66 -4.85 -2.39 18.78
C GLY A 66 -3.64 -1.47 18.99
N LYS A 67 -2.51 -1.78 18.40
CA LYS A 67 -1.29 -0.96 18.48
C LYS A 67 -1.09 -0.17 17.20
N PHE A 68 -0.95 1.13 17.35
CA PHE A 68 -0.72 2.03 16.22
C PHE A 68 0.50 2.91 16.45
#